data_24c157207bbea0e6830e9db4dfa566a9
#
_entry.id   24c157207bbea0e6830e9db4dfa566a9
#
_cell.length_a   1.000
_cell.length_b   1.000
_cell.length_c   1.000
_cell.angle_alpha   90.00
_cell.angle_beta   90.00
_cell.angle_gamma   90.00
#
_symmetry.space_group_name_H-M   'P 1'
#
loop_
_entity.id
_entity.type
_entity.pdbx_description
1 polymer ?
#
loop_
_entity_poly.entity_id
_entity_poly.type
_entity_poly.pdbx_seq_one_letter_code
_entity_poly.pdbx_strand_id
1 'polypeptide(L)'
;MKHPIFPLALSLLAVPAAAQETFDATLAGHAYLPALSLVAPPADAPKDAWISGKFTGGARNGVPMSVPGDTGGLHGKRLTGLNLPLQGFSGFAMNRAEDGSVYVLTDNGFGSKANSPDTLLFFSRMDADFDTGEVEIKETVFLHDPDFKVPFRISYGGTDSRYLTGADFDLESIQRVGDSIWIGEEFGPYLIEATLDGRIKGVYPTMVDGVQLKGPDTPGISATSVKGTDWTVPRSGGYEGMALQPETGLLWAMLEKPL
;
A
#
# COMPACT_ATOMS: atom_id res chain seq x y z
N MET A 1 37.82 -55.56 -31.16
CA MET A 1 36.37 -55.37 -31.11
C MET A 1 36.08 -53.85 -31.12
N LYS A 2 35.51 -53.37 -32.21
CA LYS A 2 35.19 -51.93 -32.37
C LYS A 2 33.71 -51.76 -31.98
N HIS A 3 33.44 -50.97 -30.94
CA HIS A 3 32.07 -50.63 -30.55
C HIS A 3 31.55 -49.46 -31.41
N PRO A 4 30.33 -49.55 -31.99
CA PRO A 4 29.75 -48.44 -32.71
C PRO A 4 29.20 -47.39 -31.73
N ILE A 5 29.62 -46.14 -31.89
CA ILE A 5 29.06 -44.97 -31.22
C ILE A 5 27.81 -44.55 -32.00
N PHE A 6 26.64 -44.69 -31.40
CA PHE A 6 25.40 -44.10 -31.93
C PHE A 6 25.30 -42.64 -31.50
N PRO A 7 25.12 -41.69 -32.41
CA PRO A 7 24.83 -40.33 -32.05
C PRO A 7 23.37 -40.19 -31.58
N LEU A 8 23.18 -39.74 -30.34
CA LEU A 8 21.90 -39.39 -29.78
C LEU A 8 21.49 -38.04 -30.41
N ALA A 9 20.55 -38.05 -31.34
CA ALA A 9 19.96 -36.84 -31.88
C ALA A 9 18.97 -36.27 -30.87
N LEU A 10 19.35 -35.17 -30.19
CA LEU A 10 18.49 -34.40 -29.33
C LEU A 10 17.60 -33.50 -30.21
N SER A 11 16.38 -33.92 -30.46
CA SER A 11 15.38 -33.10 -31.16
C SER A 11 14.87 -32.04 -30.14
N LEU A 12 15.32 -30.80 -30.27
CA LEU A 12 14.69 -29.64 -29.62
C LEU A 12 13.31 -29.44 -30.26
N LEU A 13 12.26 -29.79 -29.56
CA LEU A 13 10.90 -29.35 -29.87
C LEU A 13 10.86 -27.82 -29.59
N ALA A 14 10.97 -27.03 -30.65
CA ALA A 14 10.65 -25.61 -30.58
C ALA A 14 9.14 -25.48 -30.34
N VAL A 15 8.76 -25.16 -29.10
CA VAL A 15 7.40 -24.71 -28.80
C VAL A 15 7.23 -23.36 -29.48
N PRO A 16 6.26 -23.19 -30.40
CA PRO A 16 6.01 -21.88 -30.97
C PRO A 16 5.67 -20.92 -29.82
N ALA A 17 6.48 -19.87 -29.68
CA ALA A 17 6.12 -18.75 -28.81
C ALA A 17 4.78 -18.22 -29.35
N ALA A 18 3.73 -18.27 -28.56
CA ALA A 18 2.47 -17.61 -28.88
C ALA A 18 2.81 -16.16 -29.21
N ALA A 19 2.48 -15.72 -30.41
CA ALA A 19 2.69 -14.34 -30.80
C ALA A 19 1.89 -13.47 -29.82
N GLN A 20 2.54 -12.46 -29.26
CA GLN A 20 1.87 -11.50 -28.40
C GLN A 20 0.73 -10.86 -29.20
N GLU A 21 -0.50 -10.98 -28.69
CA GLU A 21 -1.64 -10.28 -29.29
C GLU A 21 -1.40 -8.78 -29.21
N THR A 22 -1.50 -8.10 -30.32
CA THR A 22 -1.43 -6.63 -30.40
C THR A 22 -2.84 -6.08 -30.48
N PHE A 23 -3.13 -5.14 -29.60
CA PHE A 23 -4.41 -4.42 -29.59
C PHE A 23 -4.16 -2.97 -29.99
N ASP A 24 -4.97 -2.46 -30.90
CA ASP A 24 -5.00 -1.03 -31.25
C ASP A 24 -5.77 -0.29 -30.15
N ALA A 25 -5.04 0.20 -29.14
CA ALA A 25 -5.62 0.96 -28.05
C ALA A 25 -5.63 2.46 -28.40
N THR A 26 -6.77 3.10 -28.18
CA THR A 26 -6.93 4.55 -28.23
C THR A 26 -7.28 5.09 -26.85
N LEU A 27 -6.70 6.24 -26.47
CA LEU A 27 -7.07 6.92 -25.25
C LEU A 27 -8.51 7.44 -25.37
N ALA A 28 -9.42 6.91 -24.55
CA ALA A 28 -10.83 7.30 -24.53
C ALA A 28 -11.09 8.50 -23.60
N GLY A 29 -10.29 8.63 -22.53
CA GLY A 29 -10.36 9.72 -21.58
C GLY A 29 -9.27 9.61 -20.52
N HIS A 30 -9.05 10.66 -19.77
CA HIS A 30 -8.15 10.65 -18.62
C HIS A 30 -8.68 11.59 -17.54
N ALA A 31 -8.36 11.30 -16.28
CA ALA A 31 -8.61 12.18 -15.16
C ALA A 31 -7.40 12.21 -14.23
N TYR A 32 -7.17 13.30 -13.54
CA TYR A 32 -6.01 13.45 -12.67
C TYR A 32 -6.33 14.28 -11.43
N LEU A 33 -5.60 13.99 -10.34
CA LEU A 33 -5.54 14.84 -9.16
C LEU A 33 -4.36 15.80 -9.27
N PRO A 34 -4.55 17.09 -8.93
CA PRO A 34 -3.42 18.02 -8.83
C PRO A 34 -2.38 17.53 -7.81
N ALA A 35 -1.10 17.76 -8.09
CA ALA A 35 0.01 17.38 -7.20
C ALA A 35 -0.08 18.00 -5.78
N LEU A 36 -0.84 19.08 -5.61
CA LEU A 36 -1.10 19.74 -4.33
C LEU A 36 -2.42 19.31 -3.67
N SER A 37 -2.95 18.13 -4.01
CA SER A 37 -4.09 17.58 -3.31
C SER A 37 -3.70 17.20 -1.88
N LEU A 38 -4.33 17.85 -0.92
CA LEU A 38 -4.04 17.70 0.51
C LEU A 38 -5.31 17.29 1.25
N VAL A 39 -5.13 16.43 2.26
CA VAL A 39 -6.21 15.96 3.12
C VAL A 39 -6.00 16.50 4.54
N ALA A 40 -7.03 17.12 5.10
CA ALA A 40 -6.99 17.55 6.49
C ALA A 40 -7.06 16.33 7.43
N PRO A 41 -6.18 16.24 8.44
CA PRO A 41 -6.28 15.21 9.46
C PRO A 41 -7.56 15.38 10.28
N PRO A 42 -8.04 14.31 10.96
CA PRO A 42 -9.18 14.41 11.87
C PRO A 42 -8.95 15.44 12.97
N ALA A 43 -10.03 16.11 13.40
CA ALA A 43 -9.94 17.20 14.38
C ALA A 43 -9.38 16.75 15.74
N ASP A 44 -9.56 15.48 16.09
CA ASP A 44 -9.06 14.84 17.32
C ASP A 44 -7.71 14.15 17.14
N ALA A 45 -7.11 14.22 15.96
CA ALA A 45 -5.78 13.67 15.71
C ALA A 45 -4.71 14.40 16.55
N PRO A 46 -3.64 13.70 16.96
CA PRO A 46 -2.51 14.32 17.62
C PRO A 46 -1.94 15.49 16.80
N LYS A 47 -1.54 16.56 17.48
CA LYS A 47 -1.05 17.78 16.79
C LYS A 47 0.14 17.52 15.86
N ASP A 48 0.97 16.53 16.19
CA ASP A 48 2.10 16.14 15.34
C ASP A 48 1.65 15.60 13.98
N ALA A 49 0.48 14.96 13.90
CA ALA A 49 -0.11 14.48 12.65
C ALA A 49 -0.69 15.60 11.76
N TRP A 50 -0.82 16.83 12.29
CA TRP A 50 -1.27 17.98 11.52
C TRP A 50 -0.16 18.60 10.66
N ILE A 51 1.08 18.22 10.91
CA ILE A 51 2.26 18.73 10.20
C ILE A 51 3.00 17.53 9.66
N SER A 52 2.54 17.02 8.53
CA SER A 52 3.18 15.89 7.88
C SER A 52 4.52 16.28 7.25
N GLY A 53 5.49 15.38 7.32
CA GLY A 53 6.78 15.54 6.66
C GLY A 53 7.66 14.31 6.82
N LYS A 54 8.60 14.16 5.89
CA LYS A 54 9.56 13.06 5.94
C LYS A 54 10.52 13.24 7.10
N PHE A 55 10.63 12.26 7.98
CA PHE A 55 11.68 12.23 9.00
C PHE A 55 13.01 11.77 8.40
N THR A 56 14.07 12.49 8.72
CA THR A 56 15.43 12.12 8.32
C THR A 56 16.37 12.45 9.48
N GLY A 57 17.10 11.45 9.97
CA GLY A 57 17.99 11.63 11.12
C GLY A 57 17.27 12.04 12.41
N GLY A 58 16.01 11.60 12.58
CA GLY A 58 15.18 11.92 13.74
C GLY A 58 14.53 13.31 13.71
N ALA A 59 14.67 14.06 12.63
CA ALA A 59 14.05 15.38 12.45
C ALA A 59 13.07 15.40 11.29
N ARG A 60 11.94 16.09 11.47
CA ARG A 60 10.95 16.30 10.39
C ARG A 60 11.49 17.29 9.37
N ASN A 61 11.44 16.89 8.10
CA ASN A 61 11.86 17.71 6.97
C ASN A 61 10.71 17.86 5.99
N GLY A 62 10.52 19.06 5.43
CA GLY A 62 9.57 19.26 4.35
C GLY A 62 9.96 18.46 3.12
N VAL A 63 8.98 17.88 2.42
CA VAL A 63 9.20 17.12 1.20
C VAL A 63 9.32 18.08 0.02
N PRO A 64 10.36 17.93 -0.82
CA PRO A 64 10.44 18.69 -2.06
C PRO A 64 9.27 18.30 -2.96
N MET A 65 8.57 19.29 -3.49
CA MET A 65 7.52 19.07 -4.48
C MET A 65 8.08 19.24 -5.88
N SER A 66 7.80 18.25 -6.73
CA SER A 66 8.07 18.33 -8.17
C SER A 66 6.84 17.85 -8.94
N VAL A 67 6.49 18.58 -9.97
CA VAL A 67 5.44 18.18 -10.91
C VAL A 67 6.13 17.86 -12.24
N PRO A 68 5.92 16.68 -12.84
CA PRO A 68 6.47 16.37 -14.14
C PRO A 68 6.07 17.45 -15.18
N GLY A 69 7.06 17.99 -15.88
CA GLY A 69 6.84 19.05 -16.87
C GLY A 69 6.71 20.47 -16.31
N ASP A 70 6.69 20.66 -15.00
CA ASP A 70 6.72 21.98 -14.38
C ASP A 70 8.17 22.50 -14.31
N THR A 71 8.47 23.53 -15.09
CA THR A 71 9.79 24.15 -15.12
C THR A 71 9.98 25.27 -14.09
N GLY A 72 8.99 25.55 -13.23
CA GLY A 72 9.15 26.65 -12.29
C GLY A 72 8.12 26.85 -11.19
N GLY A 73 6.92 26.27 -11.29
CA GLY A 73 5.82 26.59 -10.37
C GLY A 73 6.05 26.14 -8.93
N LEU A 74 6.46 24.89 -8.75
CA LEU A 74 6.67 24.28 -7.43
C LEU A 74 8.12 23.91 -7.16
N HIS A 75 9.01 24.06 -8.12
CA HIS A 75 10.43 23.77 -7.97
C HIS A 75 11.03 24.50 -6.75
N GLY A 76 11.65 23.73 -5.88
CA GLY A 76 12.26 24.25 -4.66
C GLY A 76 11.30 24.57 -3.51
N LYS A 77 9.99 24.47 -3.71
CA LYS A 77 9.03 24.51 -2.60
C LYS A 77 9.04 23.18 -1.86
N ARG A 78 8.81 23.25 -0.55
CA ARG A 78 8.69 22.08 0.29
C ARG A 78 7.29 22.03 0.88
N LEU A 79 6.74 20.82 0.94
CA LEU A 79 5.52 20.57 1.70
C LEU A 79 5.89 20.69 3.18
N THR A 80 5.58 21.83 3.78
CA THR A 80 5.73 22.10 5.20
C THR A 80 4.37 22.34 5.83
N GLY A 81 3.35 21.76 5.22
CA GLY A 81 1.99 22.16 5.44
C GLY A 81 1.32 21.53 6.66
N LEU A 82 0.12 22.03 6.90
CA LEU A 82 -0.81 21.60 7.94
C LEU A 82 -1.68 20.43 7.49
N ASN A 83 -1.49 19.84 6.32
CA ASN A 83 -2.33 18.80 5.77
C ASN A 83 -1.48 17.66 5.22
N LEU A 84 -2.11 16.47 5.10
CA LEU A 84 -1.49 15.27 4.59
C LEU A 84 -1.51 15.29 3.04
N PRO A 85 -0.41 14.99 2.37
CA PRO A 85 -0.41 14.88 0.92
C PRO A 85 -1.20 13.65 0.48
N LEU A 86 -2.10 13.83 -0.48
CA LEU A 86 -2.80 12.76 -1.15
C LEU A 86 -1.98 12.36 -2.38
N GLN A 87 -1.14 11.34 -2.23
CA GLN A 87 -0.19 10.88 -3.24
C GLN A 87 0.10 9.40 -3.08
N GLY A 88 0.68 8.75 -4.12
CA GLY A 88 1.08 7.37 -4.05
C GLY A 88 -0.13 6.45 -3.92
N PHE A 89 -0.91 6.30 -5.00
CA PHE A 89 -2.01 5.33 -5.01
C PHE A 89 -1.45 3.94 -5.24
N SER A 90 -1.49 3.12 -4.19
CA SER A 90 -1.00 1.74 -4.23
C SER A 90 -2.10 0.74 -4.57
N GLY A 91 -3.37 1.05 -4.33
CA GLY A 91 -4.45 0.10 -4.59
C GLY A 91 -5.81 0.73 -4.90
N PHE A 92 -6.59 -0.03 -5.68
CA PHE A 92 -7.99 0.26 -6.00
C PHE A 92 -8.85 -0.95 -5.68
N ALA A 93 -9.96 -0.75 -4.95
CA ALA A 93 -10.88 -1.84 -4.69
C ALA A 93 -11.75 -2.14 -5.93
N MET A 94 -11.94 -3.43 -6.21
CA MET A 94 -12.82 -3.89 -7.28
C MET A 94 -14.28 -3.51 -7.03
N ASN A 95 -14.75 -3.71 -5.79
CA ASN A 95 -16.11 -3.39 -5.40
C ASN A 95 -16.22 -1.91 -5.03
N ARG A 96 -17.03 -1.21 -5.79
CA ARG A 96 -17.32 0.22 -5.59
C ARG A 96 -18.24 0.47 -4.40
N ALA A 97 -18.29 1.71 -3.95
CA ALA A 97 -19.30 2.19 -3.04
C ALA A 97 -20.68 2.25 -3.74
N GLU A 98 -21.76 2.43 -2.95
CA GLU A 98 -23.13 2.47 -3.48
C GLU A 98 -23.37 3.63 -4.45
N ASP A 99 -22.67 4.74 -4.27
CA ASP A 99 -22.69 5.91 -5.15
C ASP A 99 -21.82 5.75 -6.41
N GLY A 100 -21.21 4.59 -6.61
CA GLY A 100 -20.33 4.29 -7.75
C GLY A 100 -18.87 4.72 -7.55
N SER A 101 -18.54 5.44 -6.49
CA SER A 101 -17.15 5.85 -6.21
C SER A 101 -16.24 4.66 -5.91
N VAL A 102 -14.95 4.81 -6.19
CA VAL A 102 -13.92 3.78 -6.00
C VAL A 102 -13.20 3.99 -4.67
N TYR A 103 -12.96 2.91 -3.94
CA TYR A 103 -12.05 2.94 -2.79
C TYR A 103 -10.62 2.90 -3.29
N VAL A 104 -9.83 3.87 -2.86
CA VAL A 104 -8.45 4.09 -3.28
C VAL A 104 -7.57 4.14 -2.06
N LEU A 105 -6.51 3.35 -2.05
CA LEU A 105 -5.53 3.33 -0.98
C LEU A 105 -4.33 4.19 -1.35
N THR A 106 -3.83 4.96 -0.39
CA THR A 106 -2.52 5.60 -0.47
C THR A 106 -1.50 4.79 0.32
N ASP A 107 -0.27 4.78 -0.15
CA ASP A 107 0.92 4.26 0.50
C ASP A 107 1.16 4.89 1.90
N ASN A 108 2.15 4.41 2.64
CA ASN A 108 2.52 4.88 3.98
C ASN A 108 2.99 6.35 4.04
N GLY A 109 3.23 6.96 2.90
CA GLY A 109 3.55 8.36 2.72
C GLY A 109 5.03 8.66 2.41
N PHE A 110 6.01 8.15 3.15
CA PHE A 110 7.42 8.52 2.99
C PHE A 110 8.39 7.33 2.96
N GLY A 111 7.91 6.13 2.70
CA GLY A 111 8.69 4.92 2.51
C GLY A 111 8.93 4.14 3.81
N SER A 112 10.03 4.26 4.51
CA SER A 112 10.30 3.45 5.69
C SER A 112 9.55 3.92 6.95
N LYS A 113 9.39 3.03 7.94
CA LYS A 113 8.85 3.35 9.29
C LYS A 113 9.45 4.60 9.90
N ALA A 114 10.77 4.75 9.79
CA ALA A 114 11.48 5.88 10.38
C ALA A 114 11.15 7.22 9.71
N ASN A 115 10.66 7.18 8.48
CA ASN A 115 10.35 8.37 7.71
C ASN A 115 8.92 8.89 7.94
N SER A 116 7.99 8.04 8.42
CA SER A 116 6.54 8.30 8.38
C SER A 116 5.85 8.18 9.76
N PRO A 117 6.49 8.56 10.90
CA PRO A 117 5.90 8.34 12.22
C PRO A 117 4.71 9.26 12.55
N ASP A 118 4.49 10.31 11.77
CA ASP A 118 3.41 11.28 11.91
C ASP A 118 2.48 11.34 10.70
N THR A 119 2.69 10.49 9.70
CA THR A 119 1.83 10.40 8.52
C THR A 119 0.70 9.43 8.81
N LEU A 120 -0.52 9.95 8.98
CA LEU A 120 -1.68 9.11 9.23
C LEU A 120 -2.01 8.26 8.00
N LEU A 121 -2.38 7.01 8.27
CA LEU A 121 -2.82 6.07 7.23
C LEU A 121 -4.31 6.23 6.96
N PHE A 122 -4.67 6.23 5.69
CA PHE A 122 -6.05 6.40 5.25
C PHE A 122 -6.30 5.76 3.89
N PHE A 123 -7.56 5.59 3.58
CA PHE A 123 -8.05 5.35 2.22
C PHE A 123 -9.09 6.42 1.87
N SER A 124 -9.36 6.58 0.58
CA SER A 124 -10.33 7.56 0.11
C SER A 124 -11.38 6.92 -0.78
N ARG A 125 -12.55 7.53 -0.86
CA ARG A 125 -13.51 7.29 -1.95
C ARG A 125 -13.36 8.39 -2.97
N MET A 126 -13.20 8.01 -4.23
CA MET A 126 -12.98 8.94 -5.33
C MET A 126 -13.87 8.62 -6.51
N ASP A 127 -14.21 9.65 -7.24
CA ASP A 127 -14.92 9.56 -8.51
C ASP A 127 -14.10 10.26 -9.60
N ALA A 128 -13.88 9.59 -10.73
CA ALA A 128 -13.09 10.09 -11.83
C ALA A 128 -14.03 10.40 -13.01
N ASP A 129 -14.12 11.65 -13.36
CA ASP A 129 -14.82 12.12 -14.54
C ASP A 129 -13.84 12.18 -15.72
N PHE A 130 -13.96 11.21 -16.61
CA PHE A 130 -13.11 11.13 -17.81
C PHE A 130 -13.51 12.09 -18.92
N ASP A 131 -14.68 12.71 -18.85
CA ASP A 131 -15.14 13.72 -19.81
C ASP A 131 -14.55 15.09 -19.47
N THR A 132 -14.51 15.45 -18.19
CA THR A 132 -13.92 16.70 -17.70
C THR A 132 -12.43 16.60 -17.38
N GLY A 133 -11.94 15.38 -17.07
CA GLY A 133 -10.57 15.13 -16.64
C GLY A 133 -10.34 15.37 -15.15
N GLU A 134 -11.39 15.54 -14.37
CA GLU A 134 -11.32 15.81 -12.94
C GLU A 134 -11.50 14.55 -12.10
N VAL A 135 -10.91 14.55 -10.90
CA VAL A 135 -11.13 13.53 -9.87
C VAL A 135 -11.67 14.21 -8.62
N GLU A 136 -12.85 13.81 -8.20
CA GLU A 136 -13.48 14.29 -6.96
C GLU A 136 -13.14 13.34 -5.81
N ILE A 137 -12.63 13.87 -4.70
CA ILE A 137 -12.47 13.15 -3.45
C ILE A 137 -13.79 13.25 -2.68
N LYS A 138 -14.55 12.15 -2.66
CA LYS A 138 -15.85 12.09 -1.97
C LYS A 138 -15.68 12.03 -0.46
N GLU A 139 -14.68 11.28 0.00
CA GLU A 139 -14.41 11.03 1.42
C GLU A 139 -12.98 10.57 1.63
N THR A 140 -12.41 10.91 2.77
CA THR A 140 -11.16 10.34 3.28
C THR A 140 -11.41 9.71 4.63
N VAL A 141 -11.01 8.45 4.78
CA VAL A 141 -11.27 7.63 5.96
C VAL A 141 -9.94 7.24 6.60
N PHE A 142 -9.70 7.71 7.81
CA PHE A 142 -8.46 7.45 8.55
C PHE A 142 -8.55 6.15 9.34
N LEU A 143 -7.49 5.33 9.25
CA LEU A 143 -7.42 4.07 9.98
C LEU A 143 -7.10 4.33 11.46
N HIS A 144 -7.88 3.69 12.36
CA HIS A 144 -7.74 3.86 13.79
C HIS A 144 -8.10 2.57 14.56
N ASP A 145 -7.47 2.38 15.71
CA ASP A 145 -7.55 1.15 16.51
C ASP A 145 -7.99 1.39 17.97
N PRO A 146 -9.18 1.97 18.23
CA PRO A 146 -9.64 2.24 19.59
C PRO A 146 -9.90 0.97 20.41
N ASP A 147 -10.07 -0.18 19.76
CA ASP A 147 -10.35 -1.48 20.39
C ASP A 147 -9.12 -2.35 20.62
N PHE A 148 -7.92 -1.81 20.40
CA PHE A 148 -6.67 -2.53 20.63
C PHE A 148 -6.57 -3.85 19.84
N LYS A 149 -6.97 -3.84 18.56
CA LYS A 149 -6.90 -5.00 17.66
C LYS A 149 -5.51 -5.19 17.06
N VAL A 150 -4.71 -4.11 16.96
CA VAL A 150 -3.31 -4.19 16.53
C VAL A 150 -2.50 -4.87 17.64
N PRO A 151 -1.84 -6.02 17.36
CA PRO A 151 -1.23 -6.86 18.41
C PRO A 151 0.15 -6.38 18.87
N PHE A 152 0.54 -5.16 18.53
CA PHE A 152 1.82 -4.55 18.90
C PHE A 152 1.67 -3.06 19.22
N ARG A 153 2.75 -2.45 19.68
CA ARG A 153 2.77 -1.02 19.99
C ARG A 153 2.73 -0.20 18.69
N ILE A 154 1.79 0.74 18.63
CA ILE A 154 1.63 1.71 17.55
C ILE A 154 2.10 3.10 17.96
N SER A 155 2.37 3.98 16.99
CA SER A 155 2.90 5.33 17.17
C SER A 155 2.04 6.16 18.09
N TYR A 156 0.73 6.21 17.85
CA TYR A 156 -0.23 6.94 18.69
C TYR A 156 -0.98 6.05 19.68
N GLY A 157 -0.34 4.99 20.15
CA GLY A 157 -0.94 4.01 21.08
C GLY A 157 -1.40 4.58 22.42
N GLY A 158 -0.94 5.75 22.81
CA GLY A 158 -1.33 6.45 24.05
C GLY A 158 -2.47 7.46 23.89
N THR A 159 -3.10 7.56 22.72
CA THR A 159 -4.26 8.43 22.45
C THR A 159 -5.56 7.63 22.44
N ASP A 160 -6.69 8.29 22.67
CA ASP A 160 -8.00 7.61 22.70
C ASP A 160 -8.40 7.09 21.30
N SER A 161 -8.16 7.88 20.26
CA SER A 161 -8.50 7.50 18.88
C SER A 161 -7.53 6.48 18.28
N ARG A 162 -6.26 6.45 18.75
CA ARG A 162 -5.24 5.49 18.28
C ARG A 162 -5.12 5.41 16.77
N TYR A 163 -4.99 6.55 16.10
CA TYR A 163 -4.76 6.59 14.65
C TYR A 163 -3.47 5.86 14.28
N LEU A 164 -3.53 5.15 13.14
CA LEU A 164 -2.38 4.44 12.59
C LEU A 164 -1.55 5.37 11.70
N THR A 165 -0.25 5.11 11.65
CA THR A 165 0.72 5.89 10.88
C THR A 165 1.56 5.00 9.96
N GLY A 166 2.27 5.60 9.02
CA GLY A 166 3.24 4.91 8.16
C GLY A 166 4.44 4.33 8.90
N ALA A 167 4.58 4.56 10.22
CA ALA A 167 5.51 3.82 11.07
C ALA A 167 4.91 2.53 11.63
N ASP A 168 3.59 2.36 11.57
CA ASP A 168 2.91 1.18 12.06
C ASP A 168 2.75 0.14 10.97
N PHE A 169 2.35 0.57 9.75
CA PHE A 169 2.13 -0.27 8.58
C PHE A 169 2.56 0.42 7.28
N ASP A 170 2.79 -0.38 6.26
CA ASP A 170 3.04 0.02 4.88
C ASP A 170 1.93 -0.56 3.99
N LEU A 171 1.00 0.29 3.59
CA LEU A 171 -0.24 -0.13 2.95
C LEU A 171 -0.09 -0.20 1.43
N GLU A 172 -0.37 -1.37 0.81
CA GLU A 172 -0.12 -1.55 -0.62
C GLU A 172 -1.34 -1.97 -1.44
N SER A 173 -2.30 -2.63 -0.83
CA SER A 173 -3.48 -3.11 -1.56
C SER A 173 -4.75 -3.00 -0.75
N ILE A 174 -5.89 -2.81 -1.45
CA ILE A 174 -7.21 -2.64 -0.82
C ILE A 174 -8.28 -3.41 -1.58
N GLN A 175 -9.19 -4.07 -0.83
CA GLN A 175 -10.43 -4.61 -1.37
C GLN A 175 -11.60 -4.36 -0.41
N ARG A 176 -12.78 -4.09 -0.96
CA ARG A 176 -14.02 -4.07 -0.21
C ARG A 176 -14.70 -5.44 -0.28
N VAL A 177 -14.98 -6.05 0.87
CA VAL A 177 -15.72 -7.30 0.99
C VAL A 177 -16.90 -7.11 1.95
N GLY A 178 -18.09 -7.00 1.41
CA GLY A 178 -19.28 -6.64 2.20
C GLY A 178 -19.12 -5.28 2.86
N ASP A 179 -19.22 -5.24 4.19
CA ASP A 179 -19.08 -4.04 5.03
C ASP A 179 -17.68 -3.90 5.63
N SER A 180 -16.69 -4.60 5.07
CA SER A 180 -15.31 -4.52 5.50
C SER A 180 -14.40 -4.05 4.37
N ILE A 181 -13.37 -3.30 4.76
CA ILE A 181 -12.19 -3.01 3.95
C ILE A 181 -11.09 -3.96 4.38
N TRP A 182 -10.48 -4.63 3.39
CA TRP A 182 -9.31 -5.48 3.56
C TRP A 182 -8.11 -4.81 2.92
N ILE A 183 -7.00 -4.77 3.65
CA ILE A 183 -5.77 -4.10 3.23
C ILE A 183 -4.62 -5.09 3.39
N GLY A 184 -3.80 -5.21 2.35
CA GLY A 184 -2.51 -5.87 2.41
C GLY A 184 -1.42 -4.86 2.74
N GLU A 185 -0.48 -5.24 3.61
CA GLU A 185 0.61 -4.38 4.03
C GLU A 185 1.96 -5.10 3.96
N GLU A 186 3.03 -4.34 3.89
CA GLU A 186 4.33 -4.82 3.47
C GLU A 186 5.28 -5.16 4.63
N PHE A 187 5.18 -4.48 5.77
CA PHE A 187 6.13 -4.64 6.87
C PHE A 187 6.05 -5.98 7.58
N GLY A 188 4.82 -6.54 7.76
CA GLY A 188 4.59 -7.74 8.54
C GLY A 188 5.05 -9.05 7.89
N PRO A 189 4.53 -9.49 6.73
CA PRO A 189 3.31 -9.01 6.07
C PRO A 189 2.03 -9.40 6.83
N TYR A 190 1.08 -8.47 6.90
CA TYR A 190 -0.23 -8.67 7.51
C TYR A 190 -1.37 -8.42 6.52
N LEU A 191 -2.52 -9.05 6.78
CA LEU A 191 -3.80 -8.60 6.26
C LEU A 191 -4.52 -7.83 7.36
N ILE A 192 -5.02 -6.64 7.04
CA ILE A 192 -5.75 -5.78 7.96
C ILE A 192 -7.21 -5.77 7.54
N GLU A 193 -8.12 -6.02 8.47
CA GLU A 193 -9.55 -5.82 8.29
C GLU A 193 -10.00 -4.58 9.05
N ALA A 194 -10.69 -3.68 8.36
CA ALA A 194 -11.29 -2.47 8.92
C ALA A 194 -12.76 -2.35 8.52
N THR A 195 -13.50 -1.54 9.25
CA THR A 195 -14.84 -1.10 8.87
C THR A 195 -14.75 -0.05 7.75
N LEU A 196 -15.89 0.30 7.13
CA LEU A 196 -15.95 1.34 6.11
C LEU A 196 -15.61 2.75 6.65
N ASP A 197 -15.68 2.95 7.96
CA ASP A 197 -15.29 4.18 8.66
C ASP A 197 -13.85 4.10 9.27
N GLY A 198 -13.07 3.09 8.90
CA GLY A 198 -11.64 2.98 9.20
C GLY A 198 -11.27 2.36 10.54
N ARG A 199 -12.24 1.89 11.34
CA ARG A 199 -11.98 1.21 12.61
C ARG A 199 -11.42 -0.18 12.38
N ILE A 200 -10.28 -0.50 12.96
CA ILE A 200 -9.65 -1.81 12.82
C ILE A 200 -10.49 -2.90 13.49
N LYS A 201 -10.81 -3.94 12.73
CA LYS A 201 -11.49 -5.16 13.19
C LYS A 201 -10.51 -6.26 13.53
N GLY A 202 -9.39 -6.34 12.81
CA GLY A 202 -8.36 -7.34 13.02
C GLY A 202 -7.10 -7.10 12.20
N VAL A 203 -6.00 -7.68 12.67
CA VAL A 203 -4.70 -7.72 11.99
C VAL A 203 -4.23 -9.16 11.99
N TYR A 204 -4.10 -9.74 10.81
CA TYR A 204 -3.88 -11.17 10.62
C TYR A 204 -2.48 -11.40 10.06
N PRO A 205 -1.59 -12.09 10.80
CA PRO A 205 -0.27 -12.43 10.30
C PRO A 205 -0.36 -13.46 9.17
N THR A 206 0.53 -13.37 8.22
CA THR A 206 0.65 -14.36 7.15
C THR A 206 1.29 -15.63 7.68
N MET A 207 0.63 -16.75 7.47
CA MET A 207 1.08 -18.06 7.93
C MET A 207 1.34 -18.98 6.73
N VAL A 208 2.50 -19.65 6.72
CA VAL A 208 2.83 -20.72 5.77
C VAL A 208 3.27 -21.93 6.57
N ASP A 209 2.63 -23.06 6.36
CA ASP A 209 2.89 -24.33 7.09
C ASP A 209 2.92 -24.17 8.62
N GLY A 210 2.04 -23.29 9.16
CA GLY A 210 1.96 -23.02 10.59
C GLY A 210 3.03 -22.07 11.14
N VAL A 211 3.90 -21.53 10.27
CA VAL A 211 4.94 -20.56 10.65
C VAL A 211 4.55 -19.16 10.16
N GLN A 212 4.64 -18.18 11.05
CA GLN A 212 4.42 -16.80 10.68
C GLN A 212 5.54 -16.30 9.77
N LEU A 213 5.18 -15.77 8.61
CA LEU A 213 6.11 -15.00 7.78
C LEU A 213 6.43 -13.67 8.46
N LYS A 214 7.72 -13.27 8.36
CA LYS A 214 8.20 -12.01 8.92
C LYS A 214 9.16 -11.35 7.96
N GLY A 215 9.08 -10.03 7.86
CA GLY A 215 10.07 -9.17 7.22
C GLY A 215 10.98 -8.51 8.25
N PRO A 216 12.03 -7.81 7.82
CA PRO A 216 12.94 -7.09 8.73
C PRO A 216 12.26 -5.92 9.47
N ASP A 217 11.13 -5.45 8.97
CA ASP A 217 10.32 -4.38 9.55
C ASP A 217 9.14 -4.88 10.40
N THR A 218 8.95 -6.20 10.49
CA THR A 218 7.94 -6.80 11.39
C THR A 218 8.16 -6.32 12.82
N PRO A 219 7.10 -5.88 13.54
CA PRO A 219 7.22 -5.48 14.93
C PRO A 219 7.87 -6.54 15.80
N GLY A 220 8.86 -6.12 16.62
CA GLY A 220 9.63 -7.02 17.48
C GLY A 220 10.87 -7.63 16.82
N ILE A 221 11.09 -7.44 15.52
CA ILE A 221 12.35 -7.83 14.88
C ILE A 221 13.43 -6.81 15.26
N SER A 222 14.57 -7.31 15.73
CA SER A 222 15.73 -6.49 16.11
C SER A 222 16.53 -6.05 14.87
N ALA A 223 17.20 -4.89 14.96
CA ALA A 223 18.14 -4.44 13.94
C ALA A 223 19.32 -5.40 13.72
N THR A 224 19.59 -6.28 14.68
CA THR A 224 20.64 -7.31 14.61
C THR A 224 20.10 -8.68 14.14
N SER A 225 18.82 -8.77 13.80
CA SER A 225 18.18 -10.00 13.35
C SER A 225 18.74 -10.47 11.99
N VAL A 226 18.74 -11.78 11.80
CA VAL A 226 19.39 -12.43 10.66
C VAL A 226 18.33 -12.98 9.71
N LYS A 227 18.50 -12.72 8.40
CA LYS A 227 17.67 -13.31 7.35
C LYS A 227 17.74 -14.84 7.39
N GLY A 228 16.60 -15.48 7.22
CA GLY A 228 16.46 -16.94 7.25
C GLY A 228 16.31 -17.54 8.64
N THR A 229 16.67 -16.80 9.70
CA THR A 229 16.47 -17.23 11.09
C THR A 229 15.32 -16.47 11.75
N ASP A 230 15.39 -15.14 11.72
CA ASP A 230 14.41 -14.29 12.41
C ASP A 230 13.32 -13.77 11.47
N TRP A 231 13.64 -13.68 10.18
CA TRP A 231 12.73 -13.27 9.11
C TRP A 231 13.11 -13.92 7.77
N THR A 232 12.12 -14.13 6.91
CA THR A 232 12.25 -14.79 5.60
C THR A 232 11.83 -13.90 4.44
N VAL A 233 10.85 -13.02 4.66
CA VAL A 233 10.37 -12.07 3.65
C VAL A 233 11.40 -10.96 3.48
N PRO A 234 11.92 -10.70 2.28
CA PRO A 234 12.82 -9.57 2.05
C PRO A 234 12.15 -8.24 2.43
N ARG A 235 12.98 -7.21 2.73
CA ARG A 235 12.48 -5.83 2.90
C ARG A 235 11.73 -5.40 1.64
N SER A 236 10.63 -4.69 1.82
CA SER A 236 9.71 -4.33 0.72
C SER A 236 9.36 -5.56 -0.11
N GLY A 237 8.84 -6.58 0.53
CA GLY A 237 8.51 -7.86 -0.10
C GLY A 237 7.27 -8.50 0.52
N GLY A 238 6.52 -7.73 1.29
CA GLY A 238 5.25 -8.14 1.85
C GLY A 238 4.13 -8.13 0.83
N TYR A 239 2.90 -7.84 1.26
CA TYR A 239 1.76 -7.81 0.34
C TYR A 239 1.79 -6.56 -0.52
N GLU A 240 1.75 -6.76 -1.84
CA GLU A 240 1.68 -5.71 -2.87
C GLU A 240 0.33 -5.74 -3.57
N GLY A 241 -0.06 -6.86 -4.12
CA GLY A 241 -1.30 -7.02 -4.87
C GLY A 241 -2.38 -7.78 -4.11
N MET A 242 -3.63 -7.35 -4.28
CA MET A 242 -4.79 -8.09 -3.74
C MET A 242 -5.95 -8.07 -4.73
N ALA A 243 -6.59 -9.23 -4.92
CA ALA A 243 -7.76 -9.36 -5.76
C ALA A 243 -8.87 -10.13 -5.05
N LEU A 244 -10.11 -9.67 -5.23
CA LEU A 244 -11.30 -10.40 -4.80
C LEU A 244 -11.80 -11.24 -5.96
N GLN A 245 -12.02 -12.53 -5.71
CA GLN A 245 -12.71 -13.42 -6.65
C GLN A 245 -14.21 -13.39 -6.37
N PRO A 246 -15.04 -12.75 -7.21
CA PRO A 246 -16.44 -12.52 -6.89
C PRO A 246 -17.26 -13.81 -6.72
N GLU A 247 -16.94 -14.85 -7.52
CA GLU A 247 -17.69 -16.11 -7.55
C GLU A 247 -17.56 -16.93 -6.27
N THR A 248 -16.42 -16.80 -5.58
CA THR A 248 -16.10 -17.59 -4.38
C THR A 248 -16.04 -16.76 -3.11
N GLY A 249 -15.92 -15.42 -3.25
CA GLY A 249 -15.66 -14.50 -2.14
C GLY A 249 -14.25 -14.60 -1.57
N LEU A 250 -13.34 -15.33 -2.25
CA LEU A 250 -11.96 -15.45 -1.81
C LEU A 250 -11.14 -14.22 -2.14
N LEU A 251 -10.35 -13.80 -1.17
CA LEU A 251 -9.32 -12.77 -1.30
C LEU A 251 -7.98 -13.44 -1.63
N TRP A 252 -7.40 -13.03 -2.75
CA TRP A 252 -6.07 -13.44 -3.18
C TRP A 252 -5.10 -12.30 -2.90
N ALA A 253 -4.19 -12.51 -1.96
CA ALA A 253 -3.14 -11.55 -1.63
C ALA A 253 -1.78 -12.11 -2.04
N MET A 254 -0.98 -11.30 -2.71
CA MET A 254 0.29 -11.71 -3.31
C MET A 254 1.44 -10.92 -2.71
N LEU A 255 2.49 -11.63 -2.30
CA LEU A 255 3.74 -11.01 -1.88
C LEU A 255 4.48 -10.42 -3.10
N GLU A 256 5.10 -9.27 -2.92
CA GLU A 256 5.92 -8.62 -3.97
C GLU A 256 7.14 -9.47 -4.33
N LYS A 257 7.76 -10.10 -3.33
CA LYS A 257 8.99 -10.90 -3.53
C LYS A 257 8.79 -12.35 -3.10
N PRO A 258 9.44 -13.28 -3.79
CA PRO A 258 9.41 -14.69 -3.40
C PRO A 258 10.09 -14.91 -2.04
N LEU A 259 9.64 -15.95 -1.34
CA LEU A 259 10.20 -16.39 -0.06
C LEU A 259 11.58 -17.03 -0.20
#